data_43019664d57252f476cfc487d1e59748
#
_entry.id   43019664d57252f476cfc487d1e59748
#
_cell.length_a   1.000
_cell.length_b   1.000
_cell.length_c   1.000
_cell.angle_alpha   90.00
_cell.angle_beta   90.00
_cell.angle_gamma   90.00
#
_symmetry.space_group_name_H-M   'P 1'
#
loop_
_entity.id
_entity.type
_entity.pdbx_description
1 polymer ?
#
loop_
_entity_poly.entity_id
_entity_poly.type
_entity_poly.pdbx_seq_one_letter_code
_entity_poly.pdbx_strand_id
1 'polypeptide(L)'
;FIDNQNNFGSQSYKGELGKIGTYKFSKLEELNQINFKPLFFSNNIVFFDKKGSIIKYDENQKVKWKKNHYSKAEKKLHPKLNFISHGENILVSDTIAKYYSINGNTGELNWSKNNTYPFNSEIKKHKNKFFVIDYKNTLRCYKIEDGSECWNLQTEDSFTISNSKYSLIIIGDMVVFSNSIGDITAVDIESGLIIWQLPTQSSSIINESYN
;
A
#
# COMPACT_ATOMS: atom_id res chain seq x y z
N PHE A 1 -6.51 12.04 -8.98
CA PHE A 1 -6.47 11.05 -10.05
C PHE A 1 -5.55 9.91 -9.67
N ILE A 2 -5.98 8.68 -9.89
CA ILE A 2 -5.22 7.47 -9.66
C ILE A 2 -5.25 6.69 -10.97
N ASP A 3 -4.07 6.33 -11.51
CA ASP A 3 -3.96 5.51 -12.72
C ASP A 3 -4.12 4.00 -12.42
N ASN A 4 -4.06 3.17 -13.46
CA ASN A 4 -4.19 1.71 -13.32
C ASN A 4 -3.08 1.06 -12.50
N GLN A 5 -1.96 1.75 -12.29
CA GLN A 5 -0.83 1.27 -11.48
C GLN A 5 -0.90 1.77 -10.03
N ASN A 6 -1.96 2.55 -9.70
CA ASN A 6 -2.18 3.21 -8.42
C ASN A 6 -1.19 4.38 -8.16
N ASN A 7 -0.61 4.97 -9.22
CA ASN A 7 0.14 6.20 -9.07
C ASN A 7 -0.81 7.39 -8.96
N PHE A 8 -0.42 8.39 -8.17
CA PHE A 8 -1.16 9.64 -8.07
C PHE A 8 -0.67 10.63 -9.12
N GLY A 9 -1.60 11.20 -9.88
CA GLY A 9 -1.35 12.30 -10.77
C GLY A 9 -2.05 13.58 -10.32
N SER A 10 -1.55 14.73 -10.74
CA SER A 10 -2.22 16.01 -10.55
C SER A 10 -3.25 16.22 -11.67
N GLN A 11 -4.45 16.66 -11.30
CA GLN A 11 -5.43 17.17 -12.26
C GLN A 11 -5.98 18.50 -11.77
N SER A 12 -6.13 19.45 -12.66
CA SER A 12 -6.85 20.69 -12.35
C SER A 12 -8.35 20.38 -12.33
N TYR A 13 -8.98 20.65 -11.20
CA TYR A 13 -10.44 20.53 -11.04
C TYR A 13 -11.09 21.92 -11.24
N LYS A 14 -12.07 22.02 -12.14
CA LYS A 14 -12.80 23.25 -12.42
C LYS A 14 -14.28 23.22 -12.00
N GLY A 15 -14.70 22.20 -11.26
CA GLY A 15 -16.07 22.04 -10.81
C GLY A 15 -16.30 22.50 -9.37
N GLU A 16 -17.55 22.51 -8.93
CA GLU A 16 -17.93 22.75 -7.55
C GLU A 16 -17.85 21.46 -6.73
N LEU A 17 -17.37 21.56 -5.49
CA LEU A 17 -17.36 20.44 -4.56
C LEU A 17 -18.70 20.38 -3.82
N GLY A 18 -19.44 19.29 -4.01
CA GLY A 18 -20.68 19.02 -3.32
C GLY A 18 -20.61 17.77 -2.45
N LYS A 19 -21.33 17.75 -1.33
CA LYS A 19 -21.46 16.57 -0.50
C LYS A 19 -22.41 15.57 -1.16
N ILE A 20 -21.90 14.43 -1.62
CA ILE A 20 -22.69 13.39 -2.28
C ILE A 20 -23.19 12.31 -1.32
N GLY A 21 -22.66 12.22 -0.09
CA GLY A 21 -23.08 11.19 0.85
C GLY A 21 -22.39 11.24 2.20
N THR A 22 -22.88 10.42 3.13
CA THR A 22 -22.28 10.19 4.44
C THR A 22 -22.26 8.70 4.73
N TYR A 23 -21.07 8.16 4.99
CA TYR A 23 -20.87 6.74 5.28
C TYR A 23 -20.66 6.56 6.79
N LYS A 24 -21.37 5.61 7.39
CA LYS A 24 -21.28 5.31 8.83
C LYS A 24 -20.32 4.15 9.06
N PHE A 25 -19.31 4.38 9.87
CA PHE A 25 -18.41 3.34 10.38
C PHE A 25 -18.81 2.98 11.83
N SER A 26 -18.35 1.80 12.31
CA SER A 26 -18.34 1.52 13.74
C SER A 26 -17.52 2.60 14.45
N LYS A 27 -17.90 2.96 15.70
CA LYS A 27 -17.25 4.03 16.50
C LYS A 27 -15.73 4.06 16.28
N LEU A 28 -15.26 5.10 15.60
CA LEU A 28 -13.86 5.42 15.42
C LEU A 28 -13.50 6.44 16.49
N GLU A 29 -12.82 5.99 17.52
CA GLU A 29 -12.45 6.86 18.64
C GLU A 29 -11.34 7.87 18.29
N GLU A 30 -10.63 7.68 17.14
CA GLU A 30 -9.51 8.52 16.71
C GLU A 30 -9.45 8.64 15.20
N LEU A 31 -10.32 9.44 14.62
CA LEU A 31 -10.31 9.76 13.16
C LEU A 31 -9.03 10.48 12.72
N ASN A 32 -8.35 11.20 13.61
CA ASN A 32 -7.21 12.05 13.27
C ASN A 32 -5.91 11.29 12.94
N GLN A 33 -5.85 9.98 13.16
CA GLN A 33 -4.66 9.17 12.92
C GLN A 33 -4.77 8.20 11.73
N ILE A 34 -5.93 8.15 11.07
CA ILE A 34 -6.15 7.20 9.98
C ILE A 34 -6.28 7.97 8.68
N ASN A 35 -5.23 7.96 7.88
CA ASN A 35 -5.34 8.35 6.47
C ASN A 35 -6.16 7.30 5.73
N PHE A 36 -7.49 7.47 5.74
CA PHE A 36 -8.38 6.64 4.96
C PHE A 36 -8.23 6.98 3.49
N LYS A 37 -7.71 6.02 2.73
CA LYS A 37 -7.82 6.05 1.27
C LYS A 37 -8.92 5.07 0.87
N PRO A 38 -10.11 5.56 0.50
CA PRO A 38 -11.15 4.68 0.00
C PRO A 38 -10.73 4.08 -1.33
N LEU A 39 -11.12 2.82 -1.57
CA LEU A 39 -11.00 2.22 -2.89
C LEU A 39 -12.35 2.36 -3.61
N PHE A 40 -12.32 2.94 -4.80
CA PHE A 40 -13.46 2.92 -5.71
C PHE A 40 -13.42 1.64 -6.53
N PHE A 41 -14.45 0.82 -6.43
CA PHE A 41 -14.53 -0.48 -7.06
C PHE A 41 -15.93 -0.71 -7.65
N SER A 42 -16.03 -0.76 -8.98
CA SER A 42 -17.30 -1.01 -9.71
C SER A 42 -18.46 -0.15 -9.19
N ASN A 43 -18.32 1.18 -9.22
CA ASN A 43 -19.26 2.18 -8.71
C ASN A 43 -19.61 2.06 -7.21
N ASN A 44 -18.81 1.31 -6.46
CA ASN A 44 -18.95 1.15 -5.03
C ASN A 44 -17.72 1.72 -4.31
N ILE A 45 -17.85 1.97 -3.02
CA ILE A 45 -16.77 2.46 -2.18
C ILE A 45 -16.40 1.39 -1.16
N VAL A 46 -15.11 1.09 -1.05
CA VAL A 46 -14.56 0.12 -0.10
C VAL A 46 -13.71 0.84 0.92
N PHE A 47 -13.98 0.57 2.19
CA PHE A 47 -13.26 1.09 3.35
C PHE A 47 -12.87 -0.02 4.30
N PHE A 48 -12.10 0.31 5.34
CA PHE A 48 -11.84 -0.59 6.46
C PHE A 48 -12.09 0.09 7.82
N ASP A 49 -12.45 -0.71 8.82
CA ASP A 49 -12.61 -0.23 10.19
C ASP A 49 -11.33 -0.46 11.05
N LYS A 50 -11.32 0.06 12.29
CA LYS A 50 -10.21 -0.06 13.24
C LYS A 50 -9.75 -1.51 13.51
N LYS A 51 -10.61 -2.51 13.28
CA LYS A 51 -10.30 -3.93 13.47
C LYS A 51 -9.92 -4.63 12.17
N GLY A 52 -9.71 -3.87 11.09
CA GLY A 52 -9.39 -4.41 9.79
C GLY A 52 -10.56 -5.07 9.06
N SER A 53 -11.82 -4.82 9.47
CA SER A 53 -12.96 -5.28 8.68
C SER A 53 -13.06 -4.43 7.43
N ILE A 54 -13.19 -5.07 6.27
CA ILE A 54 -13.40 -4.42 5.00
C ILE A 54 -14.90 -4.28 4.79
N ILE A 55 -15.35 -3.10 4.37
CA ILE A 55 -16.76 -2.76 4.21
C ILE A 55 -16.95 -2.18 2.82
N LYS A 56 -17.83 -2.78 2.04
CA LYS A 56 -18.23 -2.26 0.71
C LYS A 56 -19.62 -1.64 0.79
N TYR A 57 -19.69 -0.40 0.32
CA TYR A 57 -20.93 0.36 0.20
C TYR A 57 -21.31 0.54 -1.27
N ASP A 58 -22.59 0.49 -1.57
CA ASP A 58 -23.12 0.88 -2.87
C ASP A 58 -23.25 2.41 -3.01
N GLU A 59 -23.67 2.87 -4.18
CA GLU A 59 -23.93 4.28 -4.49
C GLU A 59 -25.03 4.92 -3.60
N ASN A 60 -25.93 4.09 -3.06
CA ASN A 60 -26.98 4.51 -2.13
C ASN A 60 -26.52 4.47 -0.65
N GLN A 61 -25.21 4.33 -0.40
CA GLN A 61 -24.61 4.26 0.93
C GLN A 61 -25.09 3.06 1.78
N LYS A 62 -25.61 2.01 1.15
CA LYS A 62 -25.98 0.76 1.81
C LYS A 62 -24.80 -0.20 1.82
N VAL A 63 -24.59 -0.88 2.94
CA VAL A 63 -23.58 -1.92 3.06
C VAL A 63 -23.97 -3.11 2.18
N LYS A 64 -23.14 -3.42 1.17
CA LYS A 64 -23.27 -4.63 0.36
C LYS A 64 -22.71 -5.84 1.09
N TRP A 65 -21.52 -5.69 1.64
CA TRP A 65 -20.92 -6.71 2.49
C TRP A 65 -19.93 -6.09 3.47
N LYS A 66 -19.70 -6.81 4.58
CA LYS A 66 -18.66 -6.53 5.56
C LYS A 66 -17.98 -7.84 5.91
N LYS A 67 -16.67 -7.93 5.71
CA LYS A 67 -15.84 -9.11 5.98
C LYS A 67 -14.63 -8.73 6.81
N ASN A 68 -14.17 -9.69 7.62
CA ASN A 68 -12.96 -9.52 8.41
C ASN A 68 -12.12 -10.80 8.32
N HIS A 69 -10.90 -10.66 7.80
CA HIS A 69 -9.98 -11.77 7.55
C HIS A 69 -8.87 -11.88 8.59
N TYR A 70 -9.11 -11.31 9.78
CA TYR A 70 -8.18 -11.30 10.91
C TYR A 70 -8.68 -12.16 12.07
N SER A 71 -7.76 -12.87 12.72
CA SER A 71 -8.00 -13.57 13.98
C SER A 71 -8.31 -12.58 15.11
N LYS A 72 -8.74 -13.09 16.25
CA LYS A 72 -9.00 -12.27 17.45
C LYS A 72 -7.73 -11.53 17.94
N ALA A 73 -6.57 -12.16 17.81
CA ALA A 73 -5.29 -11.57 18.20
C ALA A 73 -4.88 -10.44 17.25
N GLU A 74 -4.94 -10.68 15.93
CA GLU A 74 -4.59 -9.71 14.91
C GLU A 74 -5.48 -8.44 14.96
N LYS A 75 -6.77 -8.59 15.25
CA LYS A 75 -7.70 -7.44 15.42
C LYS A 75 -7.30 -6.48 16.53
N LYS A 76 -6.60 -6.96 17.57
CA LYS A 76 -6.10 -6.12 18.67
C LYS A 76 -4.91 -5.27 18.25
N LEU A 77 -4.22 -5.61 17.17
CA LEU A 77 -3.11 -4.86 16.61
C LEU A 77 -3.56 -3.69 15.74
N HIS A 78 -4.87 -3.53 15.52
CA HIS A 78 -5.46 -2.44 14.73
C HIS A 78 -4.81 -2.29 13.34
N PRO A 79 -4.86 -3.34 12.47
CA PRO A 79 -4.20 -3.30 11.18
C PRO A 79 -4.73 -2.15 10.32
N LYS A 80 -3.79 -1.38 9.73
CA LYS A 80 -4.10 -0.36 8.73
C LYS A 80 -3.92 -0.98 7.35
N LEU A 81 -4.93 -0.86 6.50
CA LEU A 81 -4.97 -1.53 5.22
C LEU A 81 -4.66 -0.58 4.05
N ASN A 82 -3.94 -1.08 3.07
CA ASN A 82 -3.81 -0.48 1.76
C ASN A 82 -4.51 -1.37 0.75
N PHE A 83 -5.21 -0.77 -0.21
CA PHE A 83 -6.02 -1.46 -1.21
C PHE A 83 -5.58 -1.13 -2.61
N ILE A 84 -5.70 -2.11 -3.51
CA ILE A 84 -5.70 -1.88 -4.95
C ILE A 84 -6.63 -2.89 -5.62
N SER A 85 -7.33 -2.47 -6.66
CA SER A 85 -8.17 -3.36 -7.45
C SER A 85 -7.42 -3.96 -8.64
N HIS A 86 -7.71 -5.22 -8.95
CA HIS A 86 -7.27 -5.90 -10.16
C HIS A 86 -8.38 -6.82 -10.68
N GLY A 87 -9.00 -6.43 -11.81
CA GLY A 87 -10.19 -7.12 -12.30
C GLY A 87 -11.30 -7.14 -11.25
N GLU A 88 -11.78 -8.32 -10.92
CA GLU A 88 -12.79 -8.52 -9.87
C GLU A 88 -12.23 -8.63 -8.46
N ASN A 89 -10.92 -8.59 -8.31
CA ASN A 89 -10.25 -8.79 -7.04
C ASN A 89 -9.79 -7.49 -6.41
N ILE A 90 -9.70 -7.48 -5.09
CA ILE A 90 -9.07 -6.45 -4.28
C ILE A 90 -7.87 -7.08 -3.58
N LEU A 91 -6.70 -6.51 -3.83
CA LEU A 91 -5.47 -6.85 -3.11
C LEU A 91 -5.35 -5.95 -1.90
N VAL A 92 -4.88 -6.53 -0.82
CA VAL A 92 -4.73 -5.87 0.47
C VAL A 92 -3.33 -6.15 1.02
N SER A 93 -2.65 -5.13 1.50
CA SER A 93 -1.47 -5.24 2.36
C SER A 93 -1.69 -4.43 3.63
N ASP A 94 -1.06 -4.82 4.72
CA ASP A 94 -1.31 -4.18 6.01
C ASP A 94 -0.04 -3.90 6.85
N THR A 95 -0.26 -3.22 7.96
CA THR A 95 0.78 -2.84 8.92
C THR A 95 1.12 -3.94 9.94
N ILE A 96 0.59 -5.15 9.79
CA ILE A 96 0.91 -6.31 10.64
C ILE A 96 1.51 -7.48 9.84
N ALA A 97 2.08 -7.15 8.66
CA ALA A 97 2.77 -8.08 7.76
C ALA A 97 1.88 -9.08 7.01
N LYS A 98 0.57 -8.86 6.96
CA LYS A 98 -0.35 -9.71 6.21
C LYS A 98 -0.68 -9.09 4.86
N TYR A 99 -0.77 -9.93 3.83
CA TYR A 99 -1.24 -9.54 2.51
C TYR A 99 -2.12 -10.64 1.93
N TYR A 100 -3.14 -10.23 1.18
CA TYR A 100 -4.15 -11.16 0.72
C TYR A 100 -4.96 -10.58 -0.45
N SER A 101 -5.65 -11.45 -1.15
CA SER A 101 -6.62 -11.11 -2.19
C SER A 101 -8.01 -11.55 -1.76
N ILE A 102 -8.98 -10.71 -2.04
CA ILE A 102 -10.40 -11.01 -1.87
C ILE A 102 -11.15 -10.80 -3.18
N ASN A 103 -12.24 -11.53 -3.37
CA ASN A 103 -13.20 -11.21 -4.42
C ASN A 103 -13.92 -9.89 -4.06
N GLY A 104 -13.79 -8.87 -4.91
CA GLY A 104 -14.36 -7.55 -4.65
C GLY A 104 -15.88 -7.50 -4.68
N ASN A 105 -16.56 -8.51 -5.26
CA ASN A 105 -18.02 -8.59 -5.30
C ASN A 105 -18.59 -9.23 -4.05
N THR A 106 -17.95 -10.27 -3.50
CA THR A 106 -18.46 -11.04 -2.36
C THR A 106 -17.73 -10.76 -1.04
N GLY A 107 -16.49 -10.22 -1.12
CA GLY A 107 -15.61 -10.04 0.02
C GLY A 107 -14.97 -11.35 0.52
N GLU A 108 -15.14 -12.46 -0.19
CA GLU A 108 -14.54 -13.75 0.18
C GLU A 108 -13.05 -13.78 -0.13
N LEU A 109 -12.30 -14.53 0.68
CA LEU A 109 -10.85 -14.65 0.56
C LEU A 109 -10.48 -15.55 -0.63
N ASN A 110 -9.63 -15.06 -1.51
CA ASN A 110 -9.03 -15.86 -2.58
C ASN A 110 -7.77 -16.57 -2.06
N TRP A 111 -6.86 -15.80 -1.49
CA TRP A 111 -5.64 -16.30 -0.85
C TRP A 111 -5.15 -15.31 0.22
N SER A 112 -4.34 -15.79 1.19
CA SER A 112 -3.75 -14.98 2.25
C SER A 112 -2.37 -15.50 2.58
N LYS A 113 -1.42 -14.55 2.77
CA LYS A 113 -0.03 -14.83 3.14
C LYS A 113 0.48 -13.81 4.14
N ASN A 114 1.58 -14.14 4.80
CA ASN A 114 2.27 -13.24 5.72
C ASN A 114 3.68 -12.98 5.19
N ASN A 115 4.11 -11.73 5.35
CA ASN A 115 5.51 -11.33 5.21
C ASN A 115 6.22 -11.46 6.56
N THR A 116 7.53 -11.37 6.57
CA THR A 116 8.33 -11.34 7.82
C THR A 116 8.17 -10.00 8.54
N TYR A 117 8.08 -8.91 7.80
CA TYR A 117 7.99 -7.55 8.34
C TYR A 117 6.73 -6.84 7.84
N PRO A 118 6.16 -5.94 8.68
CA PRO A 118 5.03 -5.10 8.28
C PRO A 118 5.32 -4.26 7.04
N PHE A 119 4.29 -3.97 6.26
CA PHE A 119 4.42 -3.10 5.10
C PHE A 119 4.30 -1.62 5.47
N ASN A 120 5.12 -0.79 4.84
CA ASN A 120 5.16 0.66 5.06
C ASN A 120 4.98 1.49 3.78
N SER A 121 4.42 0.91 2.73
CA SER A 121 4.10 1.63 1.49
C SER A 121 2.67 1.36 1.05
N GLU A 122 2.24 2.10 0.03
CA GLU A 122 1.05 1.73 -0.73
C GLU A 122 1.35 0.54 -1.65
N ILE A 123 0.30 -0.13 -2.11
CA ILE A 123 0.42 -1.15 -3.14
C ILE A 123 0.46 -0.46 -4.50
N LYS A 124 1.41 -0.82 -5.34
CA LYS A 124 1.43 -0.50 -6.76
C LYS A 124 1.31 -1.79 -7.57
N LYS A 125 0.80 -1.72 -8.79
CA LYS A 125 0.68 -2.91 -9.65
C LYS A 125 1.10 -2.60 -11.08
N HIS A 126 1.66 -3.62 -11.71
CA HIS A 126 1.95 -3.62 -13.14
C HIS A 126 1.63 -5.00 -13.72
N LYS A 127 0.73 -5.04 -14.73
CA LYS A 127 0.25 -6.32 -15.30
C LYS A 127 -0.27 -7.27 -14.21
N ASN A 128 0.35 -8.43 -14.05
CA ASN A 128 0.01 -9.48 -13.09
C ASN A 128 0.85 -9.47 -11.80
N LYS A 129 1.62 -8.41 -11.58
CA LYS A 129 2.49 -8.22 -10.41
C LYS A 129 2.02 -7.06 -9.55
N PHE A 130 2.31 -7.13 -8.25
CA PHE A 130 2.17 -5.99 -7.35
C PHE A 130 3.42 -5.82 -6.48
N PHE A 131 3.61 -4.58 -6.03
CA PHE A 131 4.82 -4.13 -5.37
C PHE A 131 4.47 -3.42 -4.08
N VAL A 132 5.22 -3.71 -3.04
CA VAL A 132 5.11 -3.10 -1.70
C VAL A 132 6.51 -3.02 -1.07
N ILE A 133 6.69 -2.10 -0.13
CA ILE A 133 7.92 -1.98 0.65
C ILE A 133 7.58 -2.27 2.10
N ASP A 134 8.42 -3.06 2.76
CA ASP A 134 8.31 -3.33 4.19
C ASP A 134 9.20 -2.42 5.04
N TYR A 135 9.05 -2.46 6.37
CA TYR A 135 9.81 -1.65 7.31
C TYR A 135 11.33 -1.93 7.34
N LYS A 136 11.77 -3.00 6.68
CA LYS A 136 13.20 -3.33 6.51
C LYS A 136 13.78 -2.81 5.20
N ASN A 137 13.13 -1.81 4.59
CA ASN A 137 13.53 -1.24 3.30
C ASN A 137 13.61 -2.27 2.18
N THR A 138 12.82 -3.34 2.27
CA THR A 138 12.77 -4.37 1.24
C THR A 138 11.60 -4.09 0.30
N LEU A 139 11.92 -3.76 -0.95
CA LEU A 139 10.93 -3.77 -2.04
C LEU A 139 10.64 -5.21 -2.41
N ARG A 140 9.37 -5.56 -2.45
CA ARG A 140 8.90 -6.90 -2.76
C ARG A 140 7.98 -6.90 -3.95
N CYS A 141 8.18 -7.85 -4.83
CA CYS A 141 7.33 -8.15 -5.96
C CYS A 141 6.58 -9.45 -5.71
N TYR A 142 5.29 -9.43 -5.88
CA TYR A 142 4.42 -10.61 -5.75
C TYR A 142 3.54 -10.78 -6.97
N LYS A 143 3.19 -12.03 -7.29
CA LYS A 143 2.16 -12.34 -8.28
C LYS A 143 0.78 -12.03 -7.71
N ILE A 144 -0.09 -11.44 -8.53
CA ILE A 144 -1.47 -11.11 -8.13
C ILE A 144 -2.32 -12.36 -7.95
N GLU A 145 -2.06 -13.39 -8.74
CA GLU A 145 -2.86 -14.60 -8.80
C GLU A 145 -2.87 -15.36 -7.47
N ASP A 146 -1.70 -15.57 -6.87
CA ASP A 146 -1.53 -16.43 -5.70
C ASP A 146 -0.70 -15.81 -4.56
N GLY A 147 -0.21 -14.59 -4.75
CA GLY A 147 0.65 -13.91 -3.78
C GLY A 147 2.05 -14.53 -3.64
N SER A 148 2.51 -15.37 -4.57
CA SER A 148 3.89 -15.88 -4.55
C SER A 148 4.88 -14.76 -4.85
N GLU A 149 6.01 -14.74 -4.14
CA GLU A 149 7.07 -13.77 -4.37
C GLU A 149 7.76 -14.02 -5.71
N CYS A 150 7.92 -12.95 -6.52
CA CYS A 150 8.68 -13.00 -7.77
C CYS A 150 10.16 -12.75 -7.48
N TRP A 151 10.42 -11.66 -6.77
CA TRP A 151 11.74 -11.22 -6.34
C TRP A 151 11.60 -10.23 -5.19
N ASN A 152 12.70 -9.97 -4.50
CA ASN A 152 12.78 -8.89 -3.53
C ASN A 152 14.13 -8.19 -3.65
N LEU A 153 14.20 -6.93 -3.23
CA LEU A 153 15.41 -6.14 -3.16
C LEU A 153 15.45 -5.41 -1.83
N GLN A 154 16.38 -5.76 -0.98
CA GLN A 154 16.66 -5.04 0.25
C GLN A 154 17.69 -3.94 -0.03
N THR A 155 17.34 -2.70 0.33
CA THR A 155 18.30 -1.58 0.37
C THR A 155 18.89 -1.44 1.76
N GLU A 156 19.75 -0.43 1.96
CA GLU A 156 20.37 -0.20 3.26
C GLU A 156 19.35 -0.09 4.39
N ASP A 157 19.61 -0.78 5.48
CA ASP A 157 18.80 -0.77 6.68
C ASP A 157 19.16 0.45 7.55
N SER A 158 18.18 1.04 8.18
CA SER A 158 18.34 2.15 9.10
C SER A 158 17.99 1.73 10.52
N PHE A 159 18.73 2.21 11.50
CA PHE A 159 18.37 2.06 12.92
C PHE A 159 17.08 2.81 13.28
N THR A 160 16.72 3.83 12.49
CA THR A 160 15.51 4.61 12.70
C THR A 160 14.40 4.16 11.74
N ILE A 161 13.28 3.72 12.31
CA ILE A 161 12.10 3.39 11.53
C ILE A 161 11.30 4.69 11.34
N SER A 162 11.10 5.10 10.09
CA SER A 162 10.25 6.23 9.78
C SER A 162 8.78 5.89 9.99
N ASN A 163 8.06 6.77 10.69
CA ASN A 163 6.60 6.69 10.78
C ASN A 163 5.88 7.12 9.49
N SER A 164 6.61 7.72 8.56
CA SER A 164 6.09 8.12 7.25
C SER A 164 6.06 6.91 6.31
N LYS A 165 5.05 6.85 5.44
CA LYS A 165 5.01 5.84 4.38
C LYS A 165 6.12 6.07 3.38
N TYR A 166 6.76 4.99 2.94
CA TYR A 166 7.72 5.06 1.85
C TYR A 166 7.02 5.31 0.53
N SER A 167 7.63 6.16 -0.29
CA SER A 167 7.13 6.47 -1.61
C SER A 167 7.44 5.33 -2.58
N LEU A 168 6.48 5.00 -3.40
CA LEU A 168 6.56 3.93 -4.39
C LEU A 168 5.74 4.34 -5.62
N ILE A 169 6.36 4.36 -6.79
CA ILE A 169 5.68 4.63 -8.06
C ILE A 169 6.16 3.68 -9.15
N ILE A 170 5.36 3.52 -10.20
CA ILE A 170 5.71 2.76 -11.39
C ILE A 170 5.79 3.72 -12.56
N ILE A 171 6.91 3.69 -13.30
CA ILE A 171 7.15 4.52 -14.48
C ILE A 171 7.67 3.62 -15.60
N GLY A 172 6.85 3.38 -16.62
CA GLY A 172 7.18 2.44 -17.69
C GLY A 172 7.43 1.05 -17.13
N ASP A 173 8.62 0.51 -17.36
CA ASP A 173 9.05 -0.81 -16.89
C ASP A 173 9.94 -0.72 -15.63
N MET A 174 9.86 0.39 -14.89
CA MET A 174 10.61 0.62 -13.66
C MET A 174 9.69 0.79 -12.46
N VAL A 175 10.13 0.27 -11.32
CA VAL A 175 9.61 0.62 -9.99
C VAL A 175 10.60 1.59 -9.36
N VAL A 176 10.14 2.78 -8.99
CA VAL A 176 10.95 3.78 -8.29
C VAL A 176 10.45 3.94 -6.87
N PHE A 177 11.34 3.86 -5.90
CA PHE A 177 10.96 3.93 -4.49
C PHE A 177 12.00 4.63 -3.62
N SER A 178 11.54 5.14 -2.48
CA SER A 178 12.41 5.68 -1.43
C SER A 178 12.49 4.70 -0.26
N ASN A 179 13.64 4.68 0.41
CA ASN A 179 13.85 3.93 1.65
C ASN A 179 13.76 4.84 2.91
N SER A 180 14.04 4.31 4.09
CA SER A 180 13.94 5.03 5.37
C SER A 180 15.00 6.12 5.55
N ILE A 181 16.12 6.05 4.84
CA ILE A 181 17.19 7.07 4.86
C ILE A 181 17.00 8.13 3.77
N GLY A 182 15.98 7.99 2.94
CA GLY A 182 15.61 8.95 1.90
C GLY A 182 16.21 8.65 0.53
N ASP A 183 17.07 7.64 0.37
CA ASP A 183 17.62 7.26 -0.93
C ASP A 183 16.53 6.83 -1.89
N ILE A 184 16.71 7.19 -3.15
CA ILE A 184 15.77 6.85 -4.22
C ILE A 184 16.42 5.78 -5.11
N THR A 185 15.72 4.67 -5.29
CA THR A 185 16.18 3.54 -6.11
C THR A 185 15.17 3.23 -7.21
N ALA A 186 15.65 3.02 -8.42
CA ALA A 186 14.87 2.50 -9.53
C ALA A 186 15.32 1.08 -9.87
N VAL A 187 14.35 0.19 -10.05
CA VAL A 187 14.58 -1.21 -10.39
C VAL A 187 13.75 -1.62 -11.60
N ASP A 188 14.27 -2.56 -12.35
CA ASP A 188 13.54 -3.19 -13.44
C ASP A 188 12.40 -4.07 -12.88
N ILE A 189 11.21 -3.92 -13.43
CA ILE A 189 9.98 -4.60 -12.96
C ILE A 189 10.07 -6.13 -13.09
N GLU A 190 10.73 -6.63 -14.14
CA GLU A 190 10.75 -8.06 -14.41
C GLU A 190 11.81 -8.78 -13.57
N SER A 191 13.03 -8.22 -13.52
CA SER A 191 14.18 -8.84 -12.88
C SER A 191 14.41 -8.42 -11.43
N GLY A 192 13.91 -7.25 -11.01
CA GLY A 192 14.22 -6.67 -9.70
C GLY A 192 15.64 -6.11 -9.59
N LEU A 193 16.38 -6.01 -10.70
CA LEU A 193 17.72 -5.47 -10.71
C LEU A 193 17.71 -3.94 -10.66
N ILE A 194 18.68 -3.37 -9.93
CA ILE A 194 18.83 -1.92 -9.82
C ILE A 194 19.24 -1.35 -11.20
N ILE A 195 18.48 -0.37 -11.67
CA ILE A 195 18.80 0.40 -12.89
C ILE A 195 19.65 1.61 -12.50
N TRP A 196 19.22 2.33 -11.46
CA TRP A 196 19.97 3.43 -10.88
C TRP A 196 19.59 3.65 -9.41
N GLN A 197 20.47 4.30 -8.68
CA GLN A 197 20.25 4.71 -7.30
C GLN A 197 20.76 6.12 -7.08
N LEU A 198 19.99 6.94 -6.37
CA LEU A 198 20.35 8.30 -5.99
C LEU A 198 20.40 8.38 -4.46
N PRO A 199 21.60 8.41 -3.86
CA PRO A 199 21.74 8.69 -2.46
C PRO A 199 21.40 10.17 -2.20
N THR A 200 20.54 10.42 -1.22
CA THR A 200 20.10 11.79 -0.87
C THR A 200 20.90 12.35 0.31
N GLN A 201 21.60 11.51 1.04
CA GLN A 201 22.53 11.96 2.09
C GLN A 201 23.89 12.25 1.47
N SER A 202 24.33 13.50 1.56
CA SER A 202 25.71 13.83 1.23
C SER A 202 26.61 13.23 2.32
N SER A 203 27.45 12.28 1.97
CA SER A 203 28.57 11.86 2.80
C SER A 203 29.64 12.97 2.75
N SER A 204 29.37 14.12 3.36
CA SER A 204 30.45 15.04 3.72
C SER A 204 31.21 14.44 4.92
N ILE A 205 32.06 13.50 4.65
CA ILE A 205 33.17 13.20 5.57
C ILE A 205 34.05 14.45 5.53
N ILE A 206 33.83 15.35 6.45
CA ILE A 206 34.81 16.40 6.75
C ILE A 206 36.01 15.64 7.33
N ASN A 207 36.99 15.37 6.50
CA ASN A 207 38.33 15.05 6.98
C ASN A 207 38.86 16.27 7.69
N GLU A 208 38.54 16.42 8.97
CA GLU A 208 39.34 17.27 9.85
C GLU A 208 40.69 16.60 10.01
N SER A 209 41.62 16.98 9.14
CA SER A 209 43.03 16.74 9.36
C SER A 209 43.43 17.57 10.58
N TYR A 210 43.61 16.93 11.71
CA TYR A 210 44.31 17.53 12.84
C TYR A 210 45.78 17.76 12.41
N ASN A 211 46.16 19.03 12.25
CA ASN A 211 47.53 19.48 12.26
C ASN A 211 47.96 19.66 13.70
#